data_1726d5f45ded61e75adaad17310ef0f6
#
_entry.id   1726d5f45ded61e75adaad17310ef0f6
#
_cell.length_a   1.000
_cell.length_b   1.000
_cell.length_c   1.000
_cell.angle_alpha   90.00
_cell.angle_beta   90.00
_cell.angle_gamma   90.00
#
_symmetry.space_group_name_H-M   'P 1'
#
loop_
_entity.id
_entity.type
_entity.pdbx_description
1 polymer ?
#
loop_
_entity_poly.entity_id
_entity_poly.type
_entity_poly.pdbx_seq_one_letter_code
_entity_poly.pdbx_strand_id
1 'polypeptide(L)'
;MIENKHIDAGGWIPEPGARVFNLYRPPSPVYGDPSDVLPWLDHLRLIYPVDWEHIVLWLAQRVQHPGVKVNHALVLGGAQGVGKDTLLAPVTVAVGEWNTHEISPAQMMGRFNAWAKAVMVRVSEARDLGDVDRFGFYDHAKTYIAAPPDVIRVDEKHLREHYVMNVMGVVITTNHKTDGIYLPADDRRHYVAWSAAPKEDYPEDNWRQLW
;
A
#
# COMPACT_ATOMS: atom_id res chain seq x y z
N MET A 1 -18.36 -12.60 11.75
CA MET A 1 -18.42 -11.95 10.42
C MET A 1 -18.29 -10.46 10.69
N ILE A 2 -17.29 -9.83 10.13
CA ILE A 2 -17.11 -8.38 10.24
C ILE A 2 -17.70 -7.81 8.97
N GLU A 3 -18.93 -7.34 9.02
CA GLU A 3 -19.50 -6.55 7.95
C GLU A 3 -19.12 -5.10 8.17
N ASN A 4 -18.41 -4.56 7.20
CA ASN A 4 -17.93 -3.21 7.25
C ASN A 4 -18.88 -2.27 6.56
N LYS A 5 -19.41 -1.33 7.27
CA LYS A 5 -20.02 -0.15 6.66
C LYS A 5 -19.38 1.16 7.10
N HIS A 6 -18.58 1.17 8.14
CA HIS A 6 -18.00 2.39 8.67
C HIS A 6 -16.58 2.16 9.20
N ILE A 7 -15.59 2.33 8.36
CA ILE A 7 -14.19 2.36 8.79
C ILE A 7 -13.86 3.67 9.54
N ASP A 8 -14.74 4.65 9.50
CA ASP A 8 -14.46 6.01 9.95
C ASP A 8 -14.32 6.18 11.47
N ALA A 9 -14.81 5.27 12.29
CA ALA A 9 -14.90 5.51 13.73
C ALA A 9 -14.17 4.51 14.64
N GLY A 10 -13.70 3.37 14.17
CA GLY A 10 -13.11 2.32 15.02
C GLY A 10 -14.08 1.79 16.12
N GLY A 11 -13.71 0.69 16.75
CA GLY A 11 -14.48 0.11 17.87
C GLY A 11 -15.68 -0.74 17.47
N TRP A 12 -16.62 -0.92 18.40
CA TRP A 12 -17.79 -1.76 18.19
C TRP A 12 -18.84 -1.08 17.32
N ILE A 13 -19.27 -1.80 16.27
CA ILE A 13 -20.34 -1.35 15.38
C ILE A 13 -21.60 -2.15 15.73
N PRO A 14 -22.73 -1.49 16.06
CA PRO A 14 -24.00 -2.15 16.30
C PRO A 14 -24.60 -2.63 14.97
N GLU A 15 -24.72 -3.93 14.80
CA GLU A 15 -25.40 -4.56 13.67
C GLU A 15 -26.48 -5.54 14.18
N PRO A 16 -27.68 -5.60 13.58
CA PRO A 16 -28.71 -6.53 13.97
C PRO A 16 -28.23 -7.98 13.79
N GLY A 17 -28.19 -8.73 14.90
CA GLY A 17 -27.81 -10.15 14.90
C GLY A 17 -26.30 -10.43 14.80
N ALA A 18 -25.45 -9.41 14.81
CA ALA A 18 -24.00 -9.56 14.74
C ALA A 18 -23.26 -8.64 15.72
N ARG A 19 -22.09 -9.08 16.15
CA ARG A 19 -21.12 -8.22 16.85
C ARG A 19 -19.95 -7.96 15.90
N VAL A 20 -19.83 -6.73 15.46
CA VAL A 20 -18.78 -6.30 14.53
C VAL A 20 -17.83 -5.38 15.26
N PHE A 21 -16.53 -5.68 15.21
CA PHE A 21 -15.49 -4.82 15.73
C PHE A 21 -14.70 -4.21 14.58
N ASN A 22 -14.74 -2.89 14.46
CA ASN A 22 -13.95 -2.17 13.48
C ASN A 22 -12.52 -2.02 13.98
N LEU A 23 -11.57 -2.63 13.27
CA LEU A 23 -10.14 -2.60 13.60
C LEU A 23 -9.47 -1.28 13.19
N TYR A 24 -10.11 -0.50 12.36
CA TYR A 24 -9.57 0.79 11.95
C TYR A 24 -9.45 1.75 13.14
N ARG A 25 -8.32 2.41 13.22
CA ARG A 25 -8.04 3.46 14.21
C ARG A 25 -7.79 4.76 13.45
N PRO A 26 -8.75 5.69 13.43
CA PRO A 26 -8.56 6.94 12.72
C PRO A 26 -7.31 7.67 13.25
N PRO A 27 -6.47 8.22 12.38
CA PRO A 27 -5.40 9.11 12.80
C PRO A 27 -5.97 10.39 13.38
N SER A 28 -5.18 11.11 14.17
CA SER A 28 -5.51 12.46 14.64
C SER A 28 -4.70 13.46 13.81
N PRO A 29 -5.23 13.91 12.66
CA PRO A 29 -4.45 14.76 11.77
C PRO A 29 -4.24 16.15 12.42
N VAL A 30 -3.02 16.65 12.31
CA VAL A 30 -2.70 18.05 12.57
C VAL A 30 -2.73 18.75 11.22
N TYR A 31 -3.65 19.70 11.06
CA TYR A 31 -3.76 20.46 9.82
C TYR A 31 -2.68 21.55 9.80
N GLY A 32 -1.87 21.57 8.75
CA GLY A 32 -0.84 22.57 8.46
C GLY A 32 -1.24 23.47 7.27
N ASP A 33 -0.27 24.23 6.79
CA ASP A 33 -0.46 24.99 5.56
C ASP A 33 -0.43 24.04 4.35
N PRO A 34 -1.42 24.08 3.45
CA PRO A 34 -1.41 23.25 2.25
C PRO A 34 -0.18 23.43 1.36
N SER A 35 0.52 24.57 1.43
CA SER A 35 1.75 24.81 0.68
C SER A 35 2.93 23.97 1.18
N ASP A 36 2.90 23.46 2.41
CA ASP A 36 3.95 22.61 2.96
C ASP A 36 4.08 21.26 2.22
N VAL A 37 3.07 20.89 1.43
CA VAL A 37 3.12 19.68 0.58
C VAL A 37 3.97 19.85 -0.67
N LEU A 38 4.28 21.08 -1.09
CA LEU A 38 4.95 21.36 -2.36
C LEU A 38 6.30 20.63 -2.51
N PRO A 39 7.20 20.60 -1.52
CA PRO A 39 8.46 19.87 -1.64
C PRO A 39 8.26 18.38 -1.92
N TRP A 40 7.25 17.77 -1.29
CA TRP A 40 6.89 16.37 -1.54
C TRP A 40 6.33 16.15 -2.95
N LEU A 41 5.48 17.05 -3.44
CA LEU A 41 4.96 17.00 -4.81
C LEU A 41 6.06 17.19 -5.85
N ASP A 42 7.00 18.10 -5.60
CA ASP A 42 8.11 18.36 -6.51
C ASP A 42 9.06 17.16 -6.54
N HIS A 43 9.31 16.52 -5.39
CA HIS A 43 10.06 15.27 -5.35
C HIS A 43 9.35 14.17 -6.16
N LEU A 44 8.04 14.02 -5.99
CA LEU A 44 7.25 13.04 -6.73
C LEU A 44 7.29 13.28 -8.24
N ARG A 45 7.14 14.53 -8.68
CA ARG A 45 7.26 14.94 -10.10
C ARG A 45 8.63 14.65 -10.67
N LEU A 46 9.67 14.83 -9.86
CA LEU A 46 11.04 14.56 -10.25
C LEU A 46 11.27 13.06 -10.51
N ILE A 47 10.81 12.20 -9.62
CA ILE A 47 11.03 10.76 -9.75
C ILE A 47 10.02 10.05 -10.67
N TYR A 48 8.80 10.56 -10.78
CA TYR A 48 7.74 9.98 -11.63
C TYR A 48 7.05 11.06 -12.48
N PRO A 49 7.76 11.70 -13.43
CA PRO A 49 7.26 12.87 -14.15
C PRO A 49 5.98 12.61 -14.97
N VAL A 50 5.74 11.37 -15.37
CA VAL A 50 4.56 10.96 -16.14
C VAL A 50 3.42 10.49 -15.23
N ASP A 51 3.77 9.80 -14.15
CA ASP A 51 2.82 9.04 -13.34
C ASP A 51 2.40 9.75 -12.05
N TRP A 52 2.97 10.91 -11.74
CA TRP A 52 2.83 11.58 -10.45
C TRP A 52 1.36 11.88 -10.07
N GLU A 53 0.52 12.27 -11.01
CA GLU A 53 -0.90 12.56 -10.74
C GLU A 53 -1.66 11.31 -10.29
N HIS A 54 -1.45 10.20 -10.99
CA HIS A 54 -2.08 8.94 -10.62
C HIS A 54 -1.60 8.44 -9.26
N ILE A 55 -0.30 8.58 -8.98
CA ILE A 55 0.28 8.21 -7.67
C ILE A 55 -0.35 9.04 -6.56
N VAL A 56 -0.46 10.37 -6.72
CA VAL A 56 -1.11 11.25 -5.75
C VAL A 56 -2.56 10.84 -5.51
N LEU A 57 -3.34 10.64 -6.58
CA LEU A 57 -4.75 10.26 -6.47
C LEU A 57 -4.91 8.90 -5.76
N TRP A 58 -4.06 7.94 -6.08
CA TRP A 58 -4.09 6.62 -5.43
C TRP A 58 -3.78 6.72 -3.94
N LEU A 59 -2.74 7.47 -3.56
CA LEU A 59 -2.34 7.66 -2.16
C LEU A 59 -3.39 8.49 -1.39
N ALA A 60 -3.91 9.56 -1.99
CA ALA A 60 -4.97 10.38 -1.40
C ALA A 60 -6.24 9.55 -1.13
N GLN A 61 -6.59 8.63 -2.04
CA GLN A 61 -7.71 7.71 -1.83
C GLN A 61 -7.54 6.84 -0.58
N ARG A 62 -6.30 6.44 -0.25
CA ARG A 62 -6.04 5.66 0.97
C ARG A 62 -6.21 6.49 2.24
N VAL A 63 -5.86 7.77 2.18
CA VAL A 63 -6.00 8.70 3.30
C VAL A 63 -7.47 9.11 3.50
N GLN A 64 -8.14 9.51 2.42
CA GLN A 64 -9.48 10.10 2.48
C GLN A 64 -10.59 9.05 2.58
N HIS A 65 -10.39 7.88 1.99
CA HIS A 65 -11.40 6.83 1.90
C HIS A 65 -10.81 5.46 2.28
N PRO A 66 -10.34 5.28 3.53
CA PRO A 66 -9.66 4.06 3.96
C PRO A 66 -10.51 2.80 3.82
N GLY A 67 -11.84 2.93 3.86
CA GLY A 67 -12.80 1.85 3.70
C GLY A 67 -13.15 1.45 2.28
N VAL A 68 -12.68 2.22 1.29
CA VAL A 68 -13.02 1.97 -0.11
C VAL A 68 -11.91 1.20 -0.80
N LYS A 69 -12.20 0.02 -1.36
CA LYS A 69 -11.23 -0.78 -2.08
C LYS A 69 -10.77 -0.10 -3.36
N VAL A 70 -9.46 -0.01 -3.56
CA VAL A 70 -8.84 0.31 -4.85
C VAL A 70 -8.43 -1.02 -5.51
N ASN A 71 -8.95 -1.29 -6.70
CA ASN A 71 -8.83 -2.58 -7.38
C ASN A 71 -7.55 -2.73 -8.22
N HIS A 72 -6.51 -1.98 -7.88
CA HIS A 72 -5.18 -2.17 -8.46
C HIS A 72 -4.09 -1.81 -7.44
N ALA A 73 -2.98 -2.50 -7.53
CA ALA A 73 -1.77 -2.17 -6.78
C ALA A 73 -1.02 -1.03 -7.46
N LEU A 74 -0.35 -0.22 -6.65
CA LEU A 74 0.60 0.77 -7.12
C LEU A 74 2.00 0.16 -7.07
N VAL A 75 2.66 0.01 -8.23
CA VAL A 75 4.03 -0.50 -8.32
C VAL A 75 4.98 0.68 -8.56
N LEU A 76 5.82 0.95 -7.59
CA LEU A 76 6.82 2.01 -7.64
C LEU A 76 8.21 1.41 -7.90
N GLY A 77 8.66 1.51 -9.14
CA GLY A 77 9.97 1.03 -9.58
C GLY A 77 10.97 2.14 -9.74
N GLY A 78 12.26 1.82 -9.65
CA GLY A 78 13.36 2.77 -9.85
C GLY A 78 14.62 2.37 -9.08
N ALA A 79 15.74 3.02 -9.34
CA ALA A 79 17.01 2.74 -8.70
C ALA A 79 16.92 2.83 -7.17
N GLN A 80 17.82 2.16 -6.47
CA GLN A 80 17.94 2.26 -5.03
C GLN A 80 18.34 3.68 -4.63
N GLY A 81 17.67 4.24 -3.62
CA GLY A 81 18.00 5.57 -3.09
C GLY A 81 17.35 6.74 -3.85
N VAL A 82 16.44 6.50 -4.81
CA VAL A 82 15.70 7.58 -5.50
C VAL A 82 14.55 8.18 -4.66
N GLY A 83 14.36 7.74 -3.42
CA GLY A 83 13.38 8.34 -2.50
C GLY A 83 11.98 7.72 -2.53
N LYS A 84 11.82 6.49 -3.01
CA LYS A 84 10.53 5.79 -2.97
C LYS A 84 9.98 5.67 -1.54
N ASP A 85 10.84 5.44 -0.56
CA ASP A 85 10.47 5.32 0.84
C ASP A 85 10.08 6.66 1.45
N THR A 86 10.86 7.69 1.14
CA THR A 86 10.58 9.09 1.52
C THR A 86 9.21 9.55 1.01
N LEU A 87 8.85 9.13 -0.21
CA LEU A 87 7.55 9.43 -0.80
C LEU A 87 6.39 8.79 -0.02
N LEU A 88 6.57 7.58 0.51
CA LEU A 88 5.52 6.86 1.24
C LEU A 88 5.43 7.26 2.73
N ALA A 89 6.50 7.81 3.31
CA ALA A 89 6.55 8.14 4.73
C ALA A 89 5.41 9.06 5.20
N PRO A 90 5.14 10.24 4.59
CA PRO A 90 4.06 11.12 5.03
C PRO A 90 2.68 10.48 4.85
N VAL A 91 2.51 9.63 3.86
CA VAL A 91 1.25 8.91 3.62
C VAL A 91 1.00 7.86 4.71
N THR A 92 2.05 7.17 5.16
CA THR A 92 1.98 6.23 6.28
C THR A 92 1.51 6.93 7.55
N VAL A 93 2.03 8.13 7.83
CA VAL A 93 1.59 8.95 8.96
C VAL A 93 0.13 9.38 8.80
N ALA A 94 -0.26 9.84 7.61
CA ALA A 94 -1.62 10.31 7.33
C ALA A 94 -2.67 9.18 7.38
N VAL A 95 -2.35 7.97 6.97
CA VAL A 95 -3.20 6.78 7.11
C VAL A 95 -3.22 6.28 8.56
N GLY A 96 -2.17 6.56 9.31
CA GLY A 96 -1.86 6.03 10.64
C GLY A 96 -0.97 4.80 10.55
N GLU A 97 0.15 4.82 11.26
CA GLU A 97 1.15 3.74 11.24
C GLU A 97 0.55 2.36 11.59
N TRP A 98 -0.41 2.35 12.53
CA TRP A 98 -1.12 1.14 12.95
C TRP A 98 -2.14 0.60 11.92
N ASN A 99 -2.45 1.37 10.90
CA ASN A 99 -3.29 0.97 9.76
C ASN A 99 -2.45 0.57 8.54
N THR A 100 -1.13 0.56 8.67
CA THR A 100 -0.20 0.20 7.59
C THR A 100 0.65 -0.99 7.98
N HIS A 101 1.08 -1.77 7.00
CA HIS A 101 2.05 -2.85 7.20
C HIS A 101 3.07 -2.87 6.07
N GLU A 102 4.32 -3.14 6.43
CA GLU A 102 5.36 -3.49 5.48
C GLU A 102 5.65 -4.98 5.58
N ILE A 103 5.69 -5.64 4.42
CA ILE A 103 5.92 -7.08 4.31
C ILE A 103 6.88 -7.39 3.16
N SER A 104 7.57 -8.51 3.25
CA SER A 104 8.31 -9.06 2.13
C SER A 104 7.39 -9.88 1.21
N PRO A 105 7.80 -10.16 -0.05
CA PRO A 105 7.08 -11.10 -0.93
C PRO A 105 6.88 -12.48 -0.30
N ALA A 106 7.87 -12.99 0.43
CA ALA A 106 7.77 -14.27 1.13
C ALA A 106 6.69 -14.24 2.23
N GLN A 107 6.54 -13.13 2.94
CA GLN A 107 5.47 -12.98 3.94
C GLN A 107 4.09 -12.92 3.27
N MET A 108 3.98 -12.29 2.09
CA MET A 108 2.72 -12.28 1.34
C MET A 108 2.31 -13.71 0.93
N MET A 109 3.25 -14.54 0.54
CA MET A 109 3.03 -15.94 0.18
C MET A 109 2.85 -16.86 1.39
N GLY A 110 3.15 -16.38 2.58
CA GLY A 110 3.08 -17.15 3.81
C GLY A 110 1.66 -17.47 4.25
N ARG A 111 1.54 -18.48 5.12
CA ARG A 111 0.26 -18.90 5.69
C ARG A 111 -0.41 -17.80 6.52
N PHE A 112 0.39 -17.12 7.36
CA PHE A 112 -0.13 -16.12 8.30
C PHE A 112 -0.20 -14.75 7.64
N ASN A 113 -1.40 -14.18 7.61
CA ASN A 113 -1.69 -12.97 6.86
C ASN A 113 -2.36 -11.86 7.71
N ALA A 114 -1.92 -11.72 8.97
CA ALA A 114 -2.41 -10.65 9.86
C ALA A 114 -2.33 -9.24 9.25
N TRP A 115 -1.37 -9.01 8.35
CA TRP A 115 -1.19 -7.78 7.60
C TRP A 115 -2.37 -7.43 6.68
N ALA A 116 -3.20 -8.41 6.30
CA ALA A 116 -4.38 -8.18 5.45
C ALA A 116 -5.49 -7.36 6.16
N LYS A 117 -5.34 -7.10 7.46
CA LYS A 117 -6.23 -6.20 8.23
C LYS A 117 -5.93 -4.72 8.00
N ALA A 118 -4.80 -4.39 7.35
CA ALA A 118 -4.36 -3.03 7.14
C ALA A 118 -5.17 -2.30 6.05
N VAL A 119 -5.18 -0.97 6.14
CA VAL A 119 -5.69 -0.08 5.08
C VAL A 119 -4.70 -0.01 3.93
N MET A 120 -3.41 0.00 4.23
CA MET A 120 -2.35 0.03 3.23
C MET A 120 -1.26 -0.98 3.58
N VAL A 121 -0.88 -1.80 2.61
CA VAL A 121 0.23 -2.75 2.72
C VAL A 121 1.27 -2.41 1.69
N ARG A 122 2.52 -2.26 2.15
CA ARG A 122 3.69 -2.14 1.30
C ARG A 122 4.39 -3.49 1.20
N VAL A 123 4.56 -3.97 -0.03
CA VAL A 123 5.44 -5.09 -0.32
C VAL A 123 6.78 -4.53 -0.75
N SER A 124 7.77 -4.63 0.13
CA SER A 124 9.10 -4.07 -0.09
C SER A 124 10.04 -5.07 -0.74
N GLU A 125 10.99 -4.52 -1.49
CA GLU A 125 12.06 -5.30 -2.12
C GLU A 125 11.56 -6.50 -2.94
N ALA A 126 10.59 -6.27 -3.83
CA ALA A 126 10.08 -7.30 -4.73
C ALA A 126 11.14 -7.78 -5.75
N ARG A 127 12.37 -7.91 -5.29
CA ARG A 127 13.52 -8.43 -6.06
C ARG A 127 13.74 -9.90 -5.82
N ASP A 128 13.61 -10.28 -4.55
CA ASP A 128 14.11 -11.57 -4.11
C ASP A 128 12.93 -12.49 -3.80
N LEU A 129 12.19 -12.79 -4.86
CA LEU A 129 11.27 -13.91 -4.76
C LEU A 129 12.07 -15.21 -4.53
N GLY A 130 13.42 -15.17 -4.71
CA GLY A 130 14.29 -16.29 -4.52
C GLY A 130 13.77 -17.52 -5.27
N ASP A 131 13.54 -18.60 -4.54
CA ASP A 131 12.85 -19.80 -5.03
C ASP A 131 11.32 -19.64 -5.13
N VAL A 132 10.75 -18.46 -4.80
CA VAL A 132 9.32 -18.22 -4.93
C VAL A 132 8.97 -18.10 -6.41
N ASP A 133 8.06 -18.93 -6.84
CA ASP A 133 7.50 -18.86 -8.19
C ASP A 133 6.86 -17.50 -8.44
N ARG A 134 7.38 -16.74 -9.41
CA ARG A 134 6.88 -15.41 -9.80
C ARG A 134 5.42 -15.47 -10.27
N PHE A 135 5.03 -16.55 -10.89
CA PHE A 135 3.66 -16.79 -11.32
C PHE A 135 2.77 -17.04 -10.10
N GLY A 136 3.25 -17.86 -9.16
CA GLY A 136 2.55 -18.12 -7.90
C GLY A 136 2.36 -16.86 -7.08
N PHE A 137 3.36 -15.98 -7.02
CA PHE A 137 3.23 -14.68 -6.35
C PHE A 137 2.14 -13.84 -7.01
N TYR A 138 2.17 -13.67 -8.33
CA TYR A 138 1.18 -12.92 -9.08
C TYR A 138 -0.24 -13.45 -8.84
N ASP A 139 -0.42 -14.77 -8.95
CA ASP A 139 -1.73 -15.40 -8.74
C ASP A 139 -2.25 -15.25 -7.31
N HIS A 140 -1.38 -15.38 -6.34
CA HIS A 140 -1.73 -15.23 -4.93
C HIS A 140 -2.06 -13.76 -4.58
N ALA A 141 -1.25 -12.83 -5.06
CA ALA A 141 -1.43 -11.40 -4.80
C ALA A 141 -2.77 -10.84 -5.33
N LYS A 142 -3.31 -11.41 -6.41
CA LYS A 142 -4.61 -11.01 -6.98
C LYS A 142 -5.73 -10.98 -5.93
N THR A 143 -5.73 -11.93 -5.01
CA THR A 143 -6.75 -12.04 -3.96
C THR A 143 -6.77 -10.82 -3.04
N TYR A 144 -5.62 -10.19 -2.85
CA TYR A 144 -5.46 -9.04 -1.98
C TYR A 144 -5.56 -7.71 -2.73
N ILE A 145 -5.14 -7.70 -4.00
CA ILE A 145 -5.09 -6.47 -4.80
C ILE A 145 -6.47 -6.02 -5.25
N ALA A 146 -7.35 -6.92 -5.64
CA ALA A 146 -8.65 -6.58 -6.20
C ALA A 146 -9.81 -7.33 -5.53
N ALA A 147 -10.98 -6.73 -5.56
CA ALA A 147 -12.24 -7.40 -5.25
C ALA A 147 -12.90 -7.91 -6.57
N PRO A 148 -13.63 -9.01 -6.58
CA PRO A 148 -13.77 -9.96 -5.48
C PRO A 148 -12.46 -10.72 -5.17
N PRO A 149 -12.25 -11.21 -3.95
CA PRO A 149 -13.24 -11.34 -2.87
C PRO A 149 -13.41 -10.04 -2.05
N ASP A 150 -14.65 -9.77 -1.62
CA ASP A 150 -14.96 -8.62 -0.76
C ASP A 150 -14.53 -8.83 0.69
N VAL A 151 -14.31 -10.06 1.09
CA VAL A 151 -13.82 -10.45 2.42
C VAL A 151 -12.63 -11.38 2.30
N ILE A 152 -11.66 -11.19 3.18
CA ILE A 152 -10.43 -11.99 3.23
C ILE A 152 -10.41 -12.77 4.54
N ARG A 153 -10.08 -14.07 4.46
CA ARG A 153 -9.79 -14.87 5.64
C ARG A 153 -8.42 -14.49 6.20
N VAL A 154 -8.41 -14.19 7.49
CA VAL A 154 -7.18 -13.88 8.23
C VAL A 154 -6.85 -15.08 9.13
N ASP A 155 -5.63 -15.58 8.99
CA ASP A 155 -5.03 -16.62 9.84
C ASP A 155 -3.89 -15.98 10.62
N GLU A 156 -4.02 -15.96 11.95
CA GLU A 156 -3.01 -15.43 12.87
C GLU A 156 -2.57 -16.53 13.84
N LYS A 157 -1.28 -16.53 14.16
CA LYS A 157 -0.74 -17.51 15.09
C LYS A 157 -1.46 -17.43 16.45
N HIS A 158 -1.95 -18.58 16.92
CA HIS A 158 -2.68 -18.72 18.18
C HIS A 158 -4.06 -18.04 18.28
N LEU A 159 -4.59 -17.50 17.18
CA LEU A 159 -5.94 -16.97 17.11
C LEU A 159 -6.83 -17.84 16.21
N ARG A 160 -8.15 -17.78 16.46
CA ARG A 160 -9.10 -18.39 15.53
C ARG A 160 -9.10 -17.58 14.23
N GLU A 161 -9.16 -18.29 13.11
CA GLU A 161 -9.39 -17.69 11.82
C GLU A 161 -10.64 -16.81 11.83
N HIS A 162 -10.54 -15.66 11.22
CA HIS A 162 -11.65 -14.72 11.10
C HIS A 162 -11.63 -14.05 9.73
N TYR A 163 -12.67 -13.29 9.43
CA TYR A 163 -12.79 -12.61 8.15
C TYR A 163 -12.76 -11.11 8.35
N VAL A 164 -12.11 -10.42 7.41
CA VAL A 164 -12.06 -8.95 7.34
C VAL A 164 -12.47 -8.48 5.96
N MET A 165 -13.00 -7.26 5.87
CA MET A 165 -13.30 -6.64 4.57
C MET A 165 -12.01 -6.40 3.79
N ASN A 166 -12.06 -6.64 2.49
CA ASN A 166 -10.95 -6.37 1.59
C ASN A 166 -10.90 -4.89 1.21
N VAL A 167 -10.45 -4.05 2.13
CA VAL A 167 -10.29 -2.60 1.89
C VAL A 167 -8.84 -2.20 1.58
N MET A 168 -7.95 -3.14 1.74
CA MET A 168 -6.51 -2.94 1.66
C MET A 168 -6.07 -2.41 0.29
N GLY A 169 -5.28 -1.34 0.28
CA GLY A 169 -4.49 -0.90 -0.85
C GLY A 169 -3.09 -1.53 -0.80
N VAL A 170 -2.59 -2.00 -1.94
CA VAL A 170 -1.27 -2.62 -2.04
C VAL A 170 -0.32 -1.70 -2.80
N VAL A 171 0.80 -1.36 -2.17
CA VAL A 171 1.95 -0.69 -2.81
C VAL A 171 3.09 -1.69 -2.91
N ILE A 172 3.68 -1.80 -4.06
CA ILE A 172 4.83 -2.68 -4.29
C ILE A 172 6.02 -1.81 -4.67
N THR A 173 7.14 -1.95 -3.97
CA THR A 173 8.38 -1.25 -4.31
C THR A 173 9.41 -2.22 -4.86
N THR A 174 10.08 -1.82 -5.96
CA THR A 174 11.12 -2.64 -6.58
C THR A 174 12.26 -1.79 -7.13
N ASN A 175 13.47 -2.34 -7.11
CA ASN A 175 14.65 -1.73 -7.72
C ASN A 175 14.99 -2.39 -9.07
N HIS A 176 14.21 -3.38 -9.51
CA HIS A 176 14.49 -4.22 -10.67
C HIS A 176 13.38 -4.13 -11.70
N LYS A 177 13.75 -3.71 -12.92
CA LYS A 177 12.81 -3.55 -14.03
C LYS A 177 12.42 -4.87 -14.67
N THR A 178 13.35 -5.81 -14.76
CA THR A 178 13.19 -7.08 -15.47
C THR A 178 13.04 -8.30 -14.56
N ASP A 179 13.67 -8.26 -13.38
CA ASP A 179 13.77 -9.40 -12.46
C ASP A 179 12.84 -9.27 -11.25
N GLY A 180 11.98 -8.25 -11.24
CA GLY A 180 11.01 -8.00 -10.19
C GLY A 180 9.81 -8.94 -10.26
N ILE A 181 8.62 -8.34 -10.38
CA ILE A 181 7.35 -9.06 -10.44
C ILE A 181 7.04 -9.47 -11.88
N TYR A 182 6.55 -10.70 -12.06
CA TYR A 182 5.94 -11.07 -13.34
C TYR A 182 4.60 -10.37 -13.48
N LEU A 183 4.40 -9.64 -14.57
CA LEU A 183 3.12 -9.05 -14.97
C LEU A 183 2.83 -9.46 -16.41
N PRO A 184 1.70 -10.11 -16.70
CA PRO A 184 1.30 -10.39 -18.07
C PRO A 184 0.97 -9.08 -18.82
N ALA A 185 1.06 -9.13 -20.15
CA ALA A 185 0.86 -7.94 -20.98
C ALA A 185 -0.56 -7.33 -20.90
N ASP A 186 -1.53 -8.14 -20.52
CA ASP A 186 -2.94 -7.75 -20.33
C ASP A 186 -3.32 -7.51 -18.86
N ASP A 187 -2.32 -7.35 -17.98
CA ASP A 187 -2.58 -7.10 -16.57
C ASP A 187 -3.26 -5.76 -16.33
N ARG A 188 -4.36 -5.80 -15.59
CA ARG A 188 -5.17 -4.63 -15.21
C ARG A 188 -5.20 -4.34 -13.72
N ARG A 189 -4.41 -5.11 -12.95
CA ARG A 189 -4.39 -5.03 -11.48
C ARG A 189 -3.16 -4.34 -10.91
N HIS A 190 -2.22 -3.96 -11.78
CA HIS A 190 -1.00 -3.28 -11.36
C HIS A 190 -0.82 -2.02 -12.21
N TYR A 191 -0.73 -0.89 -11.54
CA TYR A 191 -0.28 0.34 -12.17
C TYR A 191 1.22 0.49 -11.90
N VAL A 192 2.02 0.44 -12.96
CA VAL A 192 3.48 0.44 -12.85
C VAL A 192 4.04 1.80 -13.21
N ALA A 193 4.55 2.52 -12.21
CA ALA A 193 5.34 3.72 -12.37
C ALA A 193 6.84 3.38 -12.26
N TRP A 194 7.62 3.76 -13.27
CA TRP A 194 9.05 3.50 -13.28
C TRP A 194 9.86 4.79 -13.31
N SER A 195 10.67 5.01 -12.28
CA SER A 195 11.63 6.11 -12.25
C SER A 195 12.88 5.76 -13.08
N ALA A 196 13.18 6.60 -14.05
CA ALA A 196 14.46 6.57 -14.78
C ALA A 196 15.50 7.54 -14.19
N ALA A 197 15.15 8.26 -13.13
CA ALA A 197 16.01 9.25 -12.51
C ALA A 197 17.23 8.59 -11.85
N PRO A 198 18.45 9.04 -12.14
CA PRO A 198 19.66 8.59 -11.48
C PRO A 198 19.73 9.17 -10.06
N LYS A 199 20.37 8.46 -9.15
CA LYS A 199 20.50 8.87 -7.74
C LYS A 199 21.23 10.21 -7.57
N GLU A 200 22.12 10.53 -8.48
CA GLU A 200 22.96 11.72 -8.47
C GLU A 200 22.19 13.02 -8.76
N ASP A 201 21.00 12.92 -9.32
CA ASP A 201 20.16 14.08 -9.66
C ASP A 201 19.46 14.71 -8.45
N TYR A 202 19.69 14.17 -7.25
CA TYR A 202 19.06 14.67 -6.03
C TYR A 202 20.05 15.51 -5.22
N PRO A 203 19.96 16.86 -5.23
CA PRO A 203 20.75 17.71 -4.36
C PRO A 203 20.47 17.35 -2.89
N GLU A 204 21.50 17.42 -2.05
CA GLU A 204 21.35 17.20 -0.59
C GLU A 204 20.27 18.11 0.03
N ASP A 205 20.09 19.31 -0.51
CA ASP A 205 19.07 20.25 -0.05
C ASP A 205 17.63 19.76 -0.28
N ASN A 206 17.37 18.92 -1.28
CA ASN A 206 16.06 18.30 -1.49
C ASN A 206 15.66 17.41 -0.33
N TRP A 207 16.60 16.64 0.20
CA TRP A 207 16.35 15.76 1.35
C TRP A 207 16.06 16.53 2.62
N ARG A 208 16.73 17.69 2.83
CA ARG A 208 16.52 18.56 4.00
C ARG A 208 15.18 19.27 3.97
N GLN A 209 14.58 19.48 2.79
CA GLN A 209 13.25 20.09 2.66
C GLN A 209 12.12 19.07 2.89
N LEU A 210 12.40 17.79 2.75
CA LEU A 210 11.42 16.71 2.91
C LEU A 210 11.37 16.15 4.34
N TRP A 211 12.37 16.48 5.19
CA TRP A 211 12.52 16.08 6.59
C TRP A 211 12.64 17.29 7.52
#